data_c929cbdbd8773aede47078deaf05260f
#
_entry.id   c929cbdbd8773aede47078deaf05260f
#
_cell.length_a   1.000
_cell.length_b   1.000
_cell.length_c   1.000
_cell.angle_alpha   90.00
_cell.angle_beta   90.00
_cell.angle_gamma   90.00
#
_symmetry.space_group_name_H-M   'P 1'
#
loop_
_entity.id
_entity.type
_entity.pdbx_description
1 polymer ?
#
loop_
_entity_poly.entity_id
_entity_poly.type
_entity_poly.pdbx_seq_one_letter_code
_entity_poly.pdbx_strand_id
1 'polypeptide(L)'
;MQVSNPFPSVYEEYIYKSRYARWLEDDSRRENWDETVSRLVDYLSEKANLSVKDPTRLDLWNAIHGLEVMPSMRAMMTAGPALDRCHVSAYNCAYLPVDSPRSFDEAMYILMCGTGVGFSVESKYVNQLPRISEE
;
A
#
# COMPACT_ATOMS: atom_id res chain seq x y z
N MET A 1 15.03 -25.13 9.85
CA MET A 1 15.07 -24.49 8.51
C MET A 1 15.80 -23.18 8.67
N GLN A 2 16.93 -22.99 8.00
CA GLN A 2 17.54 -21.66 7.91
C GLN A 2 16.59 -20.82 7.06
N VAL A 3 16.03 -19.77 7.63
CA VAL A 3 15.28 -18.76 6.90
C VAL A 3 16.30 -18.11 5.95
N SER A 4 16.15 -18.34 4.65
CA SER A 4 17.02 -17.71 3.67
C SER A 4 16.70 -16.21 3.67
N ASN A 5 17.62 -15.41 4.17
CA ASN A 5 17.49 -13.97 4.11
C ASN A 5 17.84 -13.50 2.69
N PRO A 6 16.87 -13.05 1.87
CA PRO A 6 17.13 -12.65 0.50
C PRO A 6 17.69 -11.23 0.37
N PHE A 7 17.79 -10.49 1.48
CA PHE A 7 18.26 -9.11 1.45
C PHE A 7 19.77 -9.03 1.19
N PRO A 8 20.21 -8.11 0.32
CA PRO A 8 21.62 -7.95 -0.03
C PRO A 8 22.50 -7.56 1.14
N SER A 9 21.97 -6.84 2.12
CA SER A 9 22.71 -6.45 3.33
C SER A 9 21.79 -6.34 4.56
N VAL A 10 22.42 -6.23 5.72
CA VAL A 10 21.74 -6.02 7.01
C VAL A 10 20.95 -4.70 7.03
N TYR A 11 21.35 -3.72 6.22
CA TYR A 11 20.66 -2.43 6.16
C TYR A 11 19.26 -2.55 5.54
N GLU A 12 19.12 -3.24 4.41
CA GLU A 12 17.83 -3.50 3.76
C GLU A 12 16.92 -4.34 4.66
N GLU A 13 17.47 -5.35 5.33
CA GLU A 13 16.72 -6.14 6.30
C GLU A 13 16.21 -5.26 7.46
N TYR A 14 17.07 -4.39 7.99
CA TYR A 14 16.67 -3.45 9.06
C TYR A 14 15.56 -2.50 8.61
N ILE A 15 15.67 -1.92 7.41
CA ILE A 15 14.61 -1.04 6.85
C ILE A 15 13.30 -1.81 6.70
N TYR A 16 13.37 -3.03 6.13
CA TYR A 16 12.20 -3.89 6.01
C TYR A 16 11.55 -4.15 7.39
N LYS A 17 12.31 -4.68 8.34
CA LYS A 17 11.79 -5.02 9.66
C LYS A 17 11.25 -3.82 10.43
N SER A 18 11.94 -2.69 10.37
CA SER A 18 11.52 -1.51 11.14
C SER A 18 10.27 -0.82 10.58
N ARG A 19 10.06 -0.87 9.25
CA ARG A 19 9.03 -0.07 8.58
C ARG A 19 7.87 -0.86 8.01
N TYR A 20 8.09 -2.11 7.58
CA TYR A 20 7.13 -2.86 6.78
C TYR A 20 6.65 -4.15 7.42
N ALA A 21 7.48 -4.79 8.23
CA ALA A 21 7.10 -5.99 8.96
C ALA A 21 6.07 -5.66 10.05
N ARG A 22 4.97 -6.39 10.10
CA ARG A 22 3.96 -6.24 11.14
C ARG A 22 4.42 -6.82 12.46
N TRP A 23 3.86 -6.29 13.53
CA TRP A 23 4.01 -6.87 14.86
C TRP A 23 3.03 -8.03 15.02
N LEU A 24 3.52 -9.15 15.48
CA LEU A 24 2.75 -10.34 15.82
C LEU A 24 2.63 -10.39 17.36
N GLU A 25 1.42 -10.12 17.85
CA GLU A 25 1.17 -10.02 19.31
C GLU A 25 1.42 -11.35 20.01
N ASP A 26 0.95 -12.46 19.44
CA ASP A 26 1.07 -13.80 20.03
C ASP A 26 2.54 -14.24 20.17
N ASP A 27 3.39 -13.84 19.24
CA ASP A 27 4.80 -14.20 19.21
C ASP A 27 5.70 -13.12 19.84
N SER A 28 5.16 -11.94 20.17
CA SER A 28 5.88 -10.78 20.67
C SER A 28 7.09 -10.40 19.80
N ARG A 29 6.94 -10.49 18.48
CA ARG A 29 7.97 -10.19 17.49
C ARG A 29 7.38 -9.56 16.22
N ARG A 30 8.24 -9.07 15.36
CA ARG A 30 7.83 -8.68 14.00
C ARG A 30 7.84 -9.88 13.05
N GLU A 31 7.03 -9.80 12.00
CA GLU A 31 7.05 -10.74 10.87
C GLU A 31 8.48 -10.91 10.32
N ASN A 32 8.77 -12.11 9.85
CA ASN A 32 9.89 -12.35 8.95
C ASN A 32 9.45 -12.13 7.48
N TRP A 33 10.41 -12.20 6.54
CA TRP A 33 10.15 -11.94 5.13
C TRP A 33 9.15 -12.93 4.53
N ASP A 34 9.27 -14.21 4.84
CA ASP A 34 8.37 -15.27 4.37
C ASP A 34 6.93 -14.98 4.79
N GLU A 35 6.72 -14.56 6.04
CA GLU A 35 5.40 -14.24 6.60
C GLU A 35 4.79 -13.01 5.93
N THR A 36 5.59 -11.98 5.68
CA THR A 36 5.12 -10.76 4.99
C THR A 36 4.72 -11.07 3.55
N VAL A 37 5.55 -11.83 2.82
CA VAL A 37 5.26 -12.23 1.43
C VAL A 37 4.01 -13.11 1.38
N SER A 38 3.91 -14.10 2.27
CA SER A 38 2.76 -15.00 2.35
C SER A 38 1.48 -14.22 2.61
N ARG A 39 1.47 -13.33 3.59
CA ARG A 39 0.30 -12.49 3.91
C ARG A 39 -0.15 -11.64 2.70
N LEU A 40 0.78 -11.05 1.96
CA LEU A 40 0.46 -10.26 0.78
C LEU A 40 -0.13 -11.15 -0.33
N VAL A 41 0.54 -12.26 -0.65
CA VAL A 41 0.12 -13.17 -1.72
C VAL A 41 -1.24 -13.80 -1.39
N ASP A 42 -1.46 -14.20 -0.15
CA ASP A 42 -2.74 -14.74 0.31
C ASP A 42 -3.86 -13.71 0.16
N TYR A 43 -3.61 -12.48 0.62
CA TYR A 43 -4.58 -11.39 0.49
C TYR A 43 -4.94 -11.09 -0.97
N LEU A 44 -3.95 -10.93 -1.84
CA LEU A 44 -4.19 -10.66 -3.26
C LEU A 44 -4.89 -11.82 -3.96
N SER A 45 -4.51 -13.06 -3.63
CA SER A 45 -5.12 -14.26 -4.19
C SER A 45 -6.58 -14.40 -3.80
N GLU A 46 -6.91 -14.10 -2.55
CA GLU A 46 -8.30 -14.06 -2.06
C GLU A 46 -9.12 -13.04 -2.83
N LYS A 47 -8.61 -11.80 -2.97
CA LYS A 47 -9.31 -10.73 -3.72
C LYS A 47 -9.45 -11.01 -5.21
N ALA A 48 -8.50 -11.76 -5.79
CA ALA A 48 -8.54 -12.19 -7.18
C ALA A 48 -9.34 -13.49 -7.39
N ASN A 49 -9.90 -14.08 -6.32
CA ASN A 49 -10.60 -15.37 -6.35
C ASN A 49 -9.73 -16.52 -6.92
N LEU A 50 -8.42 -16.48 -6.67
CA LEU A 50 -7.53 -17.56 -7.07
C LEU A 50 -7.66 -18.75 -6.12
N SER A 51 -7.69 -19.96 -6.69
CA SER A 51 -7.65 -21.19 -5.90
C SER A 51 -6.35 -21.28 -5.10
N VAL A 52 -6.40 -21.93 -3.93
CA VAL A 52 -5.21 -22.20 -3.10
C VAL A 52 -4.16 -23.02 -3.88
N LYS A 53 -4.60 -23.83 -4.83
CA LYS A 53 -3.71 -24.66 -5.69
C LYS A 53 -3.32 -23.99 -7.01
N ASP A 54 -3.71 -22.73 -7.23
CA ASP A 54 -3.38 -22.02 -8.45
C ASP A 54 -1.85 -21.82 -8.53
N PRO A 55 -1.18 -22.25 -9.60
CA PRO A 55 0.27 -22.12 -9.75
C PRO A 55 0.72 -20.64 -9.70
N THR A 56 -0.12 -19.71 -10.14
CA THR A 56 0.16 -18.27 -10.11
C THR A 56 0.51 -17.78 -8.69
N ARG A 57 -0.09 -18.38 -7.66
CA ARG A 57 0.23 -18.02 -6.26
C ARG A 57 1.68 -18.34 -5.90
N LEU A 58 2.14 -19.53 -6.30
CA LEU A 58 3.50 -19.97 -6.02
C LEU A 58 4.51 -19.14 -6.81
N ASP A 59 4.20 -18.88 -8.08
CA ASP A 59 5.06 -18.07 -8.95
C ASP A 59 5.19 -16.65 -8.42
N LEU A 60 4.07 -16.03 -8.01
CA LEU A 60 4.05 -14.71 -7.40
C LEU A 60 4.83 -14.68 -6.08
N TRP A 61 4.63 -15.70 -5.22
CA TRP A 61 5.35 -15.81 -3.96
C TRP A 61 6.87 -15.91 -4.20
N ASN A 62 7.29 -16.79 -5.10
CA ASN A 62 8.70 -16.98 -5.42
C ASN A 62 9.35 -15.69 -5.97
N ALA A 63 8.68 -15.02 -6.91
CA ALA A 63 9.20 -13.80 -7.52
C ALA A 63 9.36 -12.65 -6.51
N ILE A 64 8.39 -12.49 -5.59
CA ILE A 64 8.46 -11.47 -4.54
C ILE A 64 9.49 -11.87 -3.49
N HIS A 65 9.45 -13.12 -3.03
CA HIS A 65 10.37 -13.63 -2.01
C HIS A 65 11.83 -13.53 -2.45
N GLY A 66 12.10 -13.90 -3.71
CA GLY A 66 13.43 -13.83 -4.32
C GLY A 66 13.88 -12.43 -4.72
N LEU A 67 13.07 -11.38 -4.47
CA LEU A 67 13.32 -9.99 -4.85
C LEU A 67 13.44 -9.77 -6.38
N GLU A 68 12.89 -10.67 -7.19
CA GLU A 68 12.83 -10.50 -8.65
C GLU A 68 11.78 -9.45 -9.03
N VAL A 69 10.70 -9.38 -8.25
CA VAL A 69 9.62 -8.38 -8.35
C VAL A 69 9.38 -7.75 -7.00
N MET A 70 9.33 -6.43 -6.97
CA MET A 70 8.97 -5.69 -5.75
C MET A 70 7.61 -5.02 -5.95
N PRO A 71 6.55 -5.48 -5.25
CA PRO A 71 5.25 -4.80 -5.25
C PRO A 71 5.32 -3.50 -4.47
N SER A 72 4.21 -2.74 -4.47
CA SER A 72 4.10 -1.55 -3.63
C SER A 72 4.40 -1.89 -2.16
N MET A 73 5.41 -1.25 -1.59
CA MET A 73 5.76 -1.42 -0.18
C MET A 73 4.59 -1.04 0.74
N ARG A 74 3.74 -0.10 0.32
CA ARG A 74 2.52 0.26 1.04
C ARG A 74 1.54 -0.92 1.04
N ALA A 75 1.32 -1.57 -0.09
CA ALA A 75 0.48 -2.76 -0.16
C ALA A 75 1.04 -3.90 0.70
N MET A 76 2.35 -4.12 0.69
CA MET A 76 3.00 -5.10 1.56
C MET A 76 2.77 -4.81 3.04
N MET A 77 2.88 -3.55 3.45
CA MET A 77 2.64 -3.14 4.84
C MET A 77 1.17 -3.29 5.26
N THR A 78 0.22 -2.97 4.35
CA THR A 78 -1.20 -2.81 4.70
C THR A 78 -2.09 -4.00 4.31
N ALA A 79 -1.60 -4.97 3.49
CA ALA A 79 -2.38 -6.14 3.08
C ALA A 79 -3.03 -6.87 4.27
N GLY A 80 -4.33 -7.14 4.19
CA GLY A 80 -5.16 -7.70 5.26
C GLY A 80 -6.12 -6.67 5.84
N PRO A 81 -6.39 -6.67 7.16
CA PRO A 81 -7.46 -5.89 7.79
C PRO A 81 -7.43 -4.38 7.51
N ALA A 82 -6.25 -3.80 7.27
CA ALA A 82 -6.14 -2.38 6.94
C ALA A 82 -6.71 -2.09 5.56
N LEU A 83 -6.40 -2.91 4.55
CA LEU A 83 -6.97 -2.77 3.20
C LEU A 83 -8.43 -3.17 3.13
N ASP A 84 -8.89 -4.13 3.94
CA ASP A 84 -10.32 -4.46 4.03
C ASP A 84 -11.13 -3.28 4.57
N ARG A 85 -10.55 -2.51 5.48
CA ARG A 85 -11.18 -1.30 6.01
C ARG A 85 -11.14 -0.13 5.04
N CYS A 86 -10.02 0.07 4.34
CA CYS A 86 -9.82 1.20 3.44
C CYS A 86 -8.79 0.88 2.34
N HIS A 87 -9.27 0.60 1.13
CA HIS A 87 -8.42 0.26 -0.02
C HIS A 87 -7.48 1.39 -0.43
N VAL A 88 -7.85 2.66 -0.15
CA VAL A 88 -7.03 3.84 -0.47
C VAL A 88 -5.66 3.77 0.23
N SER A 89 -5.57 3.11 1.39
CA SER A 89 -4.31 2.97 2.12
C SER A 89 -3.25 2.11 1.39
N ALA A 90 -3.60 1.43 0.29
CA ALA A 90 -2.63 0.73 -0.57
C ALA A 90 -1.82 1.66 -1.46
N TYR A 91 -2.28 2.89 -1.66
CA TYR A 91 -1.66 3.84 -2.58
C TYR A 91 -0.72 4.78 -1.85
N ASN A 92 0.46 5.02 -2.43
CA ASN A 92 1.41 5.98 -1.89
C ASN A 92 1.03 7.42 -2.23
N CYS A 93 0.54 7.64 -3.47
CA CYS A 93 0.25 8.95 -4.00
C CYS A 93 -1.07 8.93 -4.79
N ALA A 94 -1.76 10.06 -4.78
CA ALA A 94 -2.94 10.33 -5.57
C ALA A 94 -2.82 11.72 -6.22
N TYR A 95 -3.64 11.97 -7.23
CA TYR A 95 -3.76 13.26 -7.88
C TYR A 95 -5.22 13.71 -7.87
N LEU A 96 -5.43 15.01 -7.67
CA LEU A 96 -6.74 15.63 -7.61
C LEU A 96 -6.73 17.00 -8.30
N PRO A 97 -7.64 17.31 -9.27
CA PRO A 97 -7.85 18.67 -9.75
C PRO A 97 -8.68 19.46 -8.73
N VAL A 98 -8.36 20.76 -8.56
CA VAL A 98 -9.17 21.67 -7.73
C VAL A 98 -10.16 22.38 -8.63
N ASP A 99 -11.32 21.73 -8.86
CA ASP A 99 -12.38 22.20 -9.76
C ASP A 99 -13.70 22.50 -9.04
N SER A 100 -13.80 22.10 -7.78
CA SER A 100 -14.99 22.30 -6.95
C SER A 100 -14.58 22.46 -5.48
N PRO A 101 -15.43 23.07 -4.62
CA PRO A 101 -15.18 23.10 -3.17
C PRO A 101 -15.03 21.72 -2.55
N ARG A 102 -15.67 20.70 -3.13
CA ARG A 102 -15.57 19.31 -2.67
C ARG A 102 -14.16 18.73 -2.82
N SER A 103 -13.35 19.24 -3.74
CA SER A 103 -11.95 18.81 -3.92
C SER A 103 -11.14 18.92 -2.63
N PHE A 104 -11.46 19.88 -1.76
CA PHE A 104 -10.78 20.03 -0.46
C PHE A 104 -11.15 18.92 0.51
N ASP A 105 -12.41 18.51 0.57
CA ASP A 105 -12.88 17.40 1.41
C ASP A 105 -12.29 16.08 0.93
N GLU A 106 -12.26 15.86 -0.38
CA GLU A 106 -11.67 14.67 -1.01
C GLU A 106 -10.17 14.58 -0.75
N ALA A 107 -9.43 15.70 -0.88
CA ALA A 107 -8.01 15.76 -0.55
C ALA A 107 -7.76 15.41 0.92
N MET A 108 -8.55 15.97 1.83
CA MET A 108 -8.45 15.69 3.27
C MET A 108 -8.71 14.22 3.56
N TYR A 109 -9.76 13.65 2.98
CA TYR A 109 -10.09 12.22 3.15
C TYR A 109 -8.94 11.31 2.69
N ILE A 110 -8.38 11.56 1.51
CA ILE A 110 -7.27 10.77 0.95
C ILE A 110 -6.04 10.89 1.86
N LEU A 111 -5.72 12.09 2.34
CA LEU A 111 -4.62 12.33 3.30
C LEU A 111 -4.84 11.57 4.61
N MET A 112 -6.06 11.55 5.14
CA MET A 112 -6.41 10.81 6.36
C MET A 112 -6.27 9.30 6.17
N CYS A 113 -6.45 8.78 4.94
CA CYS A 113 -6.16 7.39 4.60
C CYS A 113 -4.65 7.08 4.49
N GLY A 114 -3.79 8.09 4.66
CA GLY A 114 -2.34 7.94 4.62
C GLY A 114 -1.71 8.03 3.23
N THR A 115 -2.49 8.41 2.21
CA THR A 115 -2.02 8.61 0.82
C THR A 115 -1.63 10.08 0.62
N GLY A 116 -0.46 10.33 0.03
CA GLY A 116 -0.05 11.69 -0.35
C GLY A 116 -0.88 12.21 -1.53
N VAL A 117 -1.39 13.44 -1.44
CA VAL A 117 -2.21 14.04 -2.49
C VAL A 117 -1.46 15.15 -3.18
N GLY A 118 -1.16 14.96 -4.48
CA GLY A 118 -0.81 16.03 -5.39
C GLY A 118 -2.09 16.68 -5.93
N PHE A 119 -2.13 18.00 -6.00
CA PHE A 119 -3.30 18.70 -6.51
C PHE A 119 -2.90 19.70 -7.60
N SER A 120 -3.80 19.91 -8.57
CA SER A 120 -3.61 20.90 -9.63
C SER A 120 -4.53 22.10 -9.41
N VAL A 121 -3.90 23.28 -9.44
CA VAL A 121 -4.58 24.59 -9.43
C VAL A 121 -4.44 25.30 -10.78
N GLU A 122 -4.32 24.54 -11.87
CA GLU A 122 -4.31 25.10 -13.21
C GLU A 122 -5.59 25.85 -13.51
N SER A 123 -5.52 26.94 -14.28
CA SER A 123 -6.68 27.80 -14.60
C SER A 123 -7.85 27.03 -15.16
N LYS A 124 -7.61 25.95 -15.95
CA LYS A 124 -8.68 25.12 -16.51
C LYS A 124 -9.57 24.43 -15.47
N TYR A 125 -9.03 24.20 -14.25
CA TYR A 125 -9.74 23.61 -13.12
C TYR A 125 -10.30 24.71 -12.20
N VAL A 126 -9.42 25.64 -11.75
CA VAL A 126 -9.80 26.68 -10.78
C VAL A 126 -10.90 27.61 -11.31
N ASN A 127 -10.97 27.83 -12.63
CA ASN A 127 -12.04 28.61 -13.26
C ASN A 127 -13.44 27.95 -13.15
N GLN A 128 -13.51 26.71 -12.71
CA GLN A 128 -14.78 26.00 -12.47
C GLN A 128 -15.29 26.22 -11.03
N LEU A 129 -14.45 26.75 -10.15
CA LEU A 129 -14.86 27.07 -8.77
C LEU A 129 -15.95 28.17 -8.78
N PRO A 130 -16.91 28.12 -7.83
CA PRO A 130 -17.88 29.18 -7.67
C PRO A 130 -17.18 30.52 -7.38
N ARG A 131 -17.70 31.60 -7.94
CA ARG A 131 -17.21 32.94 -7.65
C ARG A 131 -17.48 33.29 -6.18
N ILE A 132 -16.49 33.92 -5.55
CA ILE A 132 -16.68 34.51 -4.22
C ILE A 132 -17.67 35.67 -4.39
N SER A 133 -18.70 35.72 -3.54
CA SER A 133 -19.63 36.83 -3.52
C SER A 133 -18.88 38.09 -3.10
N GLU A 134 -18.98 39.13 -3.90
CA GLU A 134 -18.55 40.49 -3.51
C GLU A 134 -19.66 41.05 -2.64
N GLU A 135 -19.44 41.13 -1.31
CA GLU A 135 -20.27 41.91 -0.40
C GLU A 135 -19.81 43.34 -0.39
#